data_8adda4ff799ca72fd5032541dd365327
#
_entry.id   8adda4ff799ca72fd5032541dd365327
#
_cell.length_a   1.000
_cell.length_b   1.000
_cell.length_c   1.000
_cell.angle_alpha   90.00
_cell.angle_beta   90.00
_cell.angle_gamma   90.00
#
_symmetry.space_group_name_H-M   'P 1'
#
loop_
_entity.id
_entity.type
_entity.pdbx_description
1 polymer ?
#
loop_
_entity_poly.entity_id
_entity_poly.type
_entity_poly.pdbx_seq_one_letter_code
_entity_poly.pdbx_strand_id
1 'polypeptide(L)'
;FIHVEGVPSKDFRQQRIDLSSYTAVIFTSRMAIDHYFRIAKETRFSVPDQMKYFCVSEAVSYYLQNYLVYRKRKIFHGRQTFKDLMELVVKHSGEKYLVPCSDIQRKNIPDQLEKNQINFKNATLYNTVCSDLSDLKDVKYDVLVFYSPSGIQSLIKNFPKFKQNNTKIAAF
;
A
#
# COMPACT_ATOMS: atom_id res chain seq x y z
N PHE A 1 -6.36 14.86 7.62
CA PHE A 1 -7.39 14.89 6.57
C PHE A 1 -7.75 13.52 6.03
N ILE A 2 -6.83 12.58 6.02
CA ILE A 2 -7.03 11.20 5.57
C ILE A 2 -6.42 10.23 6.56
N HIS A 3 -6.99 9.02 6.65
CA HIS A 3 -6.40 7.90 7.37
C HIS A 3 -6.55 6.62 6.53
N VAL A 4 -5.93 5.55 6.99
CA VAL A 4 -5.97 4.26 6.31
C VAL A 4 -6.78 3.28 7.13
N GLU A 5 -7.74 2.64 6.48
CA GLU A 5 -8.55 1.57 7.06
C GLU A 5 -8.27 0.24 6.36
N GLY A 6 -8.11 -0.81 7.15
CA GLY A 6 -7.95 -2.15 6.59
C GLY A 6 -9.25 -2.67 5.99
N VAL A 7 -9.15 -3.26 4.79
CA VAL A 7 -10.29 -3.98 4.19
C VAL A 7 -10.67 -5.15 5.10
N PRO A 8 -11.95 -5.28 5.50
CA PRO A 8 -12.42 -6.40 6.29
C PRO A 8 -12.18 -7.74 5.58
N SER A 9 -11.90 -8.80 6.32
CA SER A 9 -11.66 -10.12 5.73
C SER A 9 -12.85 -10.65 4.93
N LYS A 10 -14.08 -10.27 5.27
CA LYS A 10 -15.29 -10.56 4.49
C LYS A 10 -15.21 -9.97 3.08
N ASP A 11 -14.79 -8.69 2.97
CA ASP A 11 -14.70 -7.99 1.70
C ASP A 11 -13.47 -8.45 0.90
N PHE A 12 -12.38 -8.80 1.58
CA PHE A 12 -11.22 -9.43 0.94
C PHE A 12 -11.62 -10.74 0.25
N ARG A 13 -12.48 -11.56 0.84
CA ARG A 13 -12.96 -12.81 0.21
C ARG A 13 -13.70 -12.57 -1.10
N GLN A 14 -14.37 -11.43 -1.26
CA GLN A 14 -15.04 -11.07 -2.52
C GLN A 14 -14.06 -10.86 -3.67
N GLN A 15 -12.79 -10.55 -3.40
CA GLN A 15 -11.76 -10.44 -4.42
C GLN A 15 -11.34 -11.79 -5.01
N ARG A 16 -11.80 -12.90 -4.42
CA ARG A 16 -11.51 -14.28 -4.86
C ARG A 16 -10.01 -14.55 -5.00
N ILE A 17 -9.22 -14.03 -4.06
CA ILE A 17 -7.77 -14.21 -4.00
C ILE A 17 -7.48 -15.33 -3.00
N ASP A 18 -6.91 -16.42 -3.50
CA ASP A 18 -6.34 -17.48 -2.67
C ASP A 18 -4.86 -17.18 -2.39
N LEU A 19 -4.54 -16.81 -1.15
CA LEU A 19 -3.17 -16.47 -0.74
C LEU A 19 -2.20 -17.63 -0.93
N SER A 20 -2.66 -18.88 -0.85
CA SER A 20 -1.82 -20.07 -1.02
C SER A 20 -1.34 -20.28 -2.46
N SER A 21 -1.97 -19.62 -3.42
CA SER A 21 -1.62 -19.70 -4.83
C SER A 21 -0.36 -18.90 -5.21
N TYR A 22 0.17 -18.07 -4.31
CA TYR A 22 1.28 -17.17 -4.59
C TYR A 22 2.57 -17.65 -3.93
N THR A 23 3.68 -17.46 -4.63
CA THR A 23 5.02 -17.85 -4.18
C THR A 23 5.87 -16.65 -3.79
N ALA A 24 5.43 -15.45 -4.16
CA ALA A 24 6.10 -14.20 -3.85
C ALA A 24 5.13 -13.06 -3.57
N VAL A 25 5.55 -12.09 -2.78
CA VAL A 25 4.80 -10.88 -2.47
C VAL A 25 5.64 -9.65 -2.77
N ILE A 26 5.05 -8.65 -3.44
CA ILE A 26 5.68 -7.35 -3.70
C ILE A 26 5.14 -6.32 -2.71
N PHE A 27 6.01 -5.75 -1.89
CA PHE A 27 5.67 -4.70 -0.93
C PHE A 27 6.19 -3.33 -1.36
N THR A 28 5.27 -2.40 -1.51
CA THR A 28 5.57 -1.01 -1.90
C THR A 28 5.57 -0.04 -0.73
N SER A 29 5.10 -0.49 0.45
CA SER A 29 5.03 0.31 1.68
C SER A 29 4.96 -0.58 2.92
N ARG A 30 5.21 0.01 4.09
CA ARG A 30 5.01 -0.64 5.40
C ARG A 30 3.53 -1.01 5.62
N MET A 31 2.61 -0.13 5.20
CA MET A 31 1.17 -0.39 5.28
C MET A 31 0.76 -1.65 4.53
N ALA A 32 1.36 -1.88 3.35
CA ALA A 32 1.12 -3.10 2.57
C ALA A 32 1.55 -4.36 3.33
N ILE A 33 2.65 -4.29 4.09
CA ILE A 33 3.14 -5.37 4.95
C ILE A 33 2.14 -5.61 6.09
N ASP A 34 1.78 -4.57 6.84
CA ASP A 34 0.89 -4.66 8.00
C ASP A 34 -0.44 -5.32 7.60
N HIS A 35 -1.04 -4.83 6.51
CA HIS A 35 -2.32 -5.35 6.06
C HIS A 35 -2.23 -6.74 5.42
N TYR A 36 -1.13 -7.12 4.79
CA TYR A 36 -0.92 -8.48 4.31
C TYR A 36 -0.91 -9.48 5.47
N PHE A 37 -0.10 -9.23 6.50
CA PHE A 37 -0.02 -10.13 7.64
C PHE A 37 -1.30 -10.10 8.49
N ARG A 38 -1.99 -8.96 8.58
CA ARG A 38 -3.33 -8.89 9.19
C ARG A 38 -4.31 -9.81 8.47
N ILE A 39 -4.44 -9.72 7.14
CA ILE A 39 -5.34 -10.56 6.35
C ILE A 39 -4.93 -12.04 6.44
N ALA A 40 -3.65 -12.36 6.37
CA ALA A 40 -3.15 -13.73 6.56
C ALA A 40 -3.63 -14.30 7.90
N LYS A 41 -3.50 -13.54 8.99
CA LYS A 41 -3.98 -13.93 10.33
C LYS A 41 -5.51 -14.07 10.37
N GLU A 42 -6.27 -13.11 9.86
CA GLU A 42 -7.74 -13.13 9.88
C GLU A 42 -8.31 -14.27 9.02
N THR A 43 -7.64 -14.61 7.93
CA THR A 43 -8.03 -15.74 7.06
C THR A 43 -7.44 -17.08 7.49
N ARG A 44 -6.67 -17.10 8.58
CA ARG A 44 -5.95 -18.28 9.10
C ARG A 44 -4.98 -18.88 8.07
N PHE A 45 -4.43 -18.04 7.20
CA PHE A 45 -3.42 -18.45 6.24
C PHE A 45 -2.05 -18.48 6.90
N SER A 46 -1.46 -19.68 6.96
CA SER A 46 -0.07 -19.87 7.42
C SER A 46 0.88 -19.54 6.28
N VAL A 47 1.60 -18.43 6.39
CA VAL A 47 2.53 -18.01 5.33
C VAL A 47 3.67 -19.02 5.20
N PRO A 48 3.87 -19.62 4.02
CA PRO A 48 4.89 -20.65 3.83
C PRO A 48 6.31 -20.11 4.04
N ASP A 49 7.17 -20.95 4.62
CA ASP A 49 8.58 -20.62 4.82
C ASP A 49 9.33 -20.30 3.51
N GLN A 50 8.84 -20.81 2.38
CA GLN A 50 9.42 -20.60 1.05
C GLN A 50 9.00 -19.28 0.41
N MET A 51 8.02 -18.57 0.98
CA MET A 51 7.54 -17.29 0.46
C MET A 51 8.69 -16.31 0.25
N LYS A 52 8.76 -15.70 -0.93
CA LYS A 52 9.72 -14.66 -1.26
C LYS A 52 9.09 -13.28 -1.14
N TYR A 53 9.89 -12.31 -0.76
CA TYR A 53 9.44 -10.94 -0.55
C TYR A 53 10.27 -9.97 -1.36
N PHE A 54 9.60 -9.12 -2.12
CA PHE A 54 10.19 -8.10 -2.97
C PHE A 54 9.75 -6.74 -2.48
N CYS A 55 10.68 -5.96 -1.94
CA CYS A 55 10.40 -4.68 -1.28
C CYS A 55 10.95 -3.52 -2.11
N VAL A 56 10.18 -2.43 -2.22
CA VAL A 56 10.58 -1.26 -3.02
C VAL A 56 11.88 -0.63 -2.52
N SER A 57 12.16 -0.73 -1.21
CA SER A 57 13.36 -0.19 -0.59
C SER A 57 13.86 -1.06 0.56
N GLU A 58 15.10 -0.83 0.96
CA GLU A 58 15.71 -1.48 2.11
C GLU A 58 14.91 -1.23 3.40
N ALA A 59 14.45 0.00 3.63
CA ALA A 59 13.64 0.37 4.79
C ALA A 59 12.32 -0.44 4.88
N VAL A 60 11.69 -0.72 3.74
CA VAL A 60 10.50 -1.59 3.69
C VAL A 60 10.89 -3.04 3.97
N SER A 61 12.04 -3.50 3.45
CA SER A 61 12.50 -4.87 3.69
C SER A 61 12.85 -5.13 5.15
N TYR A 62 13.48 -4.18 5.83
CA TYR A 62 13.76 -4.30 7.27
C TYR A 62 12.48 -4.31 8.12
N TYR A 63 11.44 -3.62 7.70
CA TYR A 63 10.17 -3.62 8.41
C TYR A 63 9.52 -5.00 8.50
N LEU A 64 9.83 -5.92 7.57
CA LEU A 64 9.38 -7.31 7.62
C LEU A 64 9.81 -8.06 8.89
N GLN A 65 10.87 -7.61 9.58
CA GLN A 65 11.34 -8.23 10.83
C GLN A 65 10.27 -8.19 11.94
N ASN A 66 9.30 -7.30 11.85
CA ASN A 66 8.17 -7.26 12.79
C ASN A 66 7.24 -8.48 12.67
N TYR A 67 7.32 -9.21 11.54
CA TYR A 67 6.40 -10.30 11.21
C TYR A 67 7.10 -11.64 10.99
N LEU A 68 8.37 -11.64 10.61
CA LEU A 68 9.10 -12.86 10.28
C LEU A 68 10.61 -12.72 10.56
N VAL A 69 11.28 -13.85 10.65
CA VAL A 69 12.75 -13.88 10.73
C VAL A 69 13.36 -13.47 9.40
N TYR A 70 14.17 -12.40 9.42
CA TYR A 70 14.79 -11.86 8.23
C TYR A 70 15.80 -12.85 7.62
N ARG A 71 15.58 -13.24 6.35
CA ARG A 71 16.44 -14.17 5.61
C ARG A 71 16.83 -13.57 4.27
N LYS A 72 18.07 -13.13 4.10
CA LYS A 72 18.59 -12.47 2.88
C LYS A 72 18.27 -13.20 1.58
N ARG A 73 18.24 -14.53 1.59
CA ARG A 73 17.95 -15.35 0.39
C ARG A 73 16.49 -15.31 -0.07
N LYS A 74 15.59 -14.77 0.74
CA LYS A 74 14.14 -14.73 0.46
C LYS A 74 13.59 -13.31 0.41
N ILE A 75 14.38 -12.33 0.83
CA ILE A 75 13.97 -10.92 0.91
C ILE A 75 14.87 -10.13 -0.01
N PHE A 76 14.26 -9.56 -1.03
CA PHE A 76 14.88 -8.77 -2.06
C PHE A 76 14.39 -7.33 -1.96
N HIS A 77 15.23 -6.35 -2.20
CA HIS A 77 14.80 -4.94 -2.21
C HIS A 77 15.44 -4.15 -3.34
N GLY A 78 14.67 -3.23 -3.89
CA GLY A 78 15.17 -2.17 -4.75
C GLY A 78 15.92 -1.12 -3.93
N ARG A 79 16.47 -0.10 -4.59
CA ARG A 79 17.14 1.04 -3.92
C ARG A 79 16.11 1.98 -3.29
N GLN A 80 15.21 2.54 -4.10
CA GLN A 80 14.12 3.42 -3.64
C GLN A 80 12.92 3.42 -4.58
N THR A 81 13.08 3.01 -5.83
CA THR A 81 12.03 3.08 -6.84
C THR A 81 11.53 1.68 -7.22
N PHE A 82 10.31 1.63 -7.72
CA PHE A 82 9.78 0.37 -8.23
C PHE A 82 10.55 -0.12 -9.47
N LYS A 83 11.13 0.80 -10.24
CA LYS A 83 11.98 0.45 -11.39
C LYS A 83 13.21 -0.36 -10.97
N ASP A 84 13.88 0.04 -9.87
CA ASP A 84 15.03 -0.70 -9.35
C ASP A 84 14.64 -2.11 -8.90
N LEU A 85 13.44 -2.25 -8.33
CA LEU A 85 12.90 -3.54 -7.90
C LEU A 85 12.58 -4.45 -9.10
N MET A 86 12.13 -3.87 -10.23
CA MET A 86 11.77 -4.64 -11.42
C MET A 86 12.88 -5.51 -11.96
N GLU A 87 14.15 -5.09 -11.86
CA GLU A 87 15.29 -5.91 -12.29
C GLU A 87 15.36 -7.23 -11.51
N LEU A 88 15.02 -7.19 -10.22
CA LEU A 88 14.99 -8.37 -9.35
C LEU A 88 13.75 -9.22 -9.63
N VAL A 89 12.59 -8.59 -9.85
CA VAL A 89 11.33 -9.27 -10.19
C VAL A 89 11.47 -10.03 -11.50
N VAL A 90 12.07 -9.42 -12.53
CA VAL A 90 12.33 -10.08 -13.83
C VAL A 90 13.27 -11.28 -13.69
N LYS A 91 14.32 -11.18 -12.85
CA LYS A 91 15.22 -12.33 -12.56
C LYS A 91 14.48 -13.50 -11.90
N HIS A 92 13.33 -13.24 -11.28
CA HIS A 92 12.49 -14.23 -10.62
C HIS A 92 11.11 -14.35 -11.31
N SER A 93 11.05 -14.19 -12.62
CA SER A 93 9.80 -14.18 -13.41
C SER A 93 8.98 -15.47 -13.32
N GLY A 94 9.57 -16.57 -12.86
CA GLY A 94 8.87 -17.83 -12.60
C GLY A 94 7.99 -17.80 -11.33
N GLU A 95 8.09 -16.78 -10.48
CA GLU A 95 7.26 -16.65 -9.29
C GLU A 95 5.84 -16.15 -9.63
N LYS A 96 4.89 -16.47 -8.76
CA LYS A 96 3.53 -15.97 -8.81
C LYS A 96 3.37 -14.88 -7.76
N TYR A 97 3.24 -13.65 -8.21
CA TYR A 97 3.31 -12.48 -7.34
C TYR A 97 1.94 -12.04 -6.83
N LEU A 98 1.83 -11.80 -5.53
CA LEU A 98 0.76 -11.00 -4.95
C LEU A 98 1.27 -9.57 -4.72
N VAL A 99 0.46 -8.57 -5.05
CA VAL A 99 0.78 -7.16 -4.86
C VAL A 99 -0.25 -6.53 -3.91
N PRO A 100 0.00 -6.51 -2.59
CA PRO A 100 -0.81 -5.78 -1.64
C PRO A 100 -0.82 -4.29 -1.94
N CYS A 101 -2.00 -3.70 -2.04
CA CYS A 101 -2.19 -2.30 -2.42
C CYS A 101 -3.38 -1.66 -1.71
N SER A 102 -3.51 -0.34 -1.85
CA SER A 102 -4.72 0.37 -1.46
C SER A 102 -5.75 0.37 -2.60
N ASP A 103 -6.96 0.83 -2.29
CA ASP A 103 -7.99 1.17 -3.27
C ASP A 103 -7.53 2.22 -4.29
N ILE A 104 -6.68 3.17 -3.86
CA ILE A 104 -6.05 4.17 -4.73
C ILE A 104 -4.75 3.61 -5.28
N GLN A 105 -4.84 2.86 -6.38
CA GLN A 105 -3.66 2.27 -7.02
C GLN A 105 -2.96 3.26 -7.96
N ARG A 106 -1.63 3.28 -7.89
CA ARG A 106 -0.80 3.91 -8.91
C ARG A 106 -0.70 2.96 -10.12
N LYS A 107 -1.21 3.36 -11.27
CA LYS A 107 -1.18 2.55 -12.51
C LYS A 107 0.23 2.11 -12.93
N ASN A 108 1.23 2.90 -12.58
CA ASN A 108 2.63 2.65 -12.92
C ASN A 108 3.15 1.24 -12.50
N ILE A 109 2.69 0.67 -11.38
CA ILE A 109 3.17 -0.64 -10.92
C ILE A 109 2.58 -1.77 -11.74
N PRO A 110 1.25 -1.89 -11.90
CA PRO A 110 0.66 -2.89 -12.79
C PRO A 110 1.20 -2.80 -14.22
N ASP A 111 1.29 -1.60 -14.80
CA ASP A 111 1.77 -1.39 -16.17
C ASP A 111 3.20 -1.94 -16.36
N GLN A 112 4.09 -1.74 -15.38
CA GLN A 112 5.46 -2.27 -15.45
C GLN A 112 5.50 -3.80 -15.32
N LEU A 113 4.66 -4.39 -14.47
CA LEU A 113 4.57 -5.85 -14.31
C LEU A 113 4.01 -6.50 -15.57
N GLU A 114 2.95 -5.95 -16.16
CA GLU A 114 2.33 -6.41 -17.40
C GLU A 114 3.31 -6.31 -18.58
N LYS A 115 3.98 -5.17 -18.74
CA LYS A 115 4.98 -4.96 -19.80
C LYS A 115 6.09 -6.01 -19.76
N ASN A 116 6.47 -6.48 -18.58
CA ASN A 116 7.50 -7.50 -18.40
C ASN A 116 6.91 -8.93 -18.30
N GLN A 117 5.63 -9.12 -18.60
CA GLN A 117 4.94 -10.42 -18.61
C GLN A 117 5.05 -11.17 -17.26
N ILE A 118 5.06 -10.42 -16.16
CA ILE A 118 5.11 -11.00 -14.82
C ILE A 118 3.71 -11.49 -14.43
N ASN A 119 3.65 -12.71 -13.89
CA ASN A 119 2.40 -13.27 -13.37
C ASN A 119 2.10 -12.67 -11.99
N PHE A 120 1.14 -11.75 -11.91
CA PHE A 120 0.79 -11.07 -10.67
C PHE A 120 -0.71 -10.88 -10.49
N LYS A 121 -1.10 -10.61 -9.26
CA LYS A 121 -2.45 -10.18 -8.87
C LYS A 121 -2.36 -9.07 -7.83
N ASN A 122 -3.10 -7.99 -8.08
CA ASN A 122 -3.30 -6.95 -7.06
C ASN A 122 -4.29 -7.42 -6.01
N ALA A 123 -3.97 -7.16 -4.74
CA ALA A 123 -4.83 -7.43 -3.60
C ALA A 123 -5.09 -6.11 -2.86
N THR A 124 -6.31 -5.60 -2.94
CA THR A 124 -6.71 -4.41 -2.17
C THR A 124 -6.91 -4.81 -0.72
N LEU A 125 -5.99 -4.39 0.14
CA LEU A 125 -5.96 -4.77 1.55
C LEU A 125 -6.28 -3.63 2.51
N TYR A 126 -6.29 -2.39 2.03
CA TYR A 126 -6.61 -1.21 2.81
C TYR A 126 -7.15 -0.09 1.91
N ASN A 127 -7.93 0.80 2.51
CA ASN A 127 -8.56 1.94 1.84
C ASN A 127 -7.99 3.24 2.42
N THR A 128 -7.85 4.25 1.58
CA THR A 128 -7.57 5.60 2.00
C THR A 128 -8.89 6.34 2.17
N VAL A 129 -9.26 6.63 3.40
CA VAL A 129 -10.54 7.26 3.71
C VAL A 129 -10.37 8.69 4.22
N CYS A 130 -11.36 9.52 3.93
CA CYS A 130 -11.42 10.86 4.46
C CYS A 130 -11.76 10.80 5.96
N SER A 131 -10.93 11.44 6.79
CA SER A 131 -11.25 11.61 8.20
C SER A 131 -12.48 12.52 8.36
N ASP A 132 -13.30 12.24 9.37
CA ASP A 132 -14.31 13.21 9.82
C ASP A 132 -13.58 14.36 10.55
N LEU A 133 -13.80 15.58 10.09
CA LEU A 133 -13.18 16.79 10.60
C LEU A 133 -14.25 17.75 11.13
N SER A 134 -15.43 17.26 11.49
CA SER A 134 -16.55 18.08 11.95
C SER A 134 -16.23 18.89 13.22
N ASP A 135 -15.35 18.36 14.05
CA ASP A 135 -14.82 19.02 15.26
C ASP A 135 -13.93 20.24 14.97
N LEU A 136 -13.41 20.35 13.74
CA LEU A 136 -12.54 21.44 13.29
C LEU A 136 -13.30 22.56 12.55
N LYS A 137 -14.63 22.50 12.50
CA LYS A 137 -15.47 23.43 11.72
C LYS A 137 -15.24 24.89 12.07
N ASP A 138 -15.06 25.18 13.36
CA ASP A 138 -14.93 26.54 13.86
C ASP A 138 -13.47 26.95 14.11
N VAL A 139 -12.52 26.08 13.81
CA VAL A 139 -11.10 26.36 13.97
C VAL A 139 -10.56 27.12 12.75
N LYS A 140 -9.89 28.23 13.01
CA LYS A 140 -9.19 29.01 11.99
C LYS A 140 -7.71 28.63 11.99
N TYR A 141 -7.21 28.30 10.79
CA TYR A 141 -5.81 27.96 10.58
C TYR A 141 -5.12 29.04 9.73
N ASP A 142 -3.92 29.44 10.11
CA ASP A 142 -3.10 30.36 9.33
C ASP A 142 -2.47 29.64 8.12
N VAL A 143 -2.16 28.35 8.26
CA VAL A 143 -1.55 27.54 7.22
C VAL A 143 -2.19 26.16 7.15
N LEU A 144 -2.53 25.73 5.93
CA LEU A 144 -2.92 24.35 5.62
C LEU A 144 -1.85 23.70 4.76
N VAL A 145 -1.41 22.49 5.15
CA VAL A 145 -0.37 21.74 4.44
C VAL A 145 -0.97 20.44 3.87
N PHE A 146 -0.80 20.23 2.58
CA PHE A 146 -1.26 19.03 1.90
C PHE A 146 -0.09 18.25 1.29
N TYR A 147 0.00 16.97 1.59
CA TYR A 147 1.00 16.04 1.05
C TYR A 147 0.47 15.19 -0.12
N SER A 148 -0.82 15.33 -0.45
CA SER A 148 -1.44 14.60 -1.55
C SER A 148 -2.76 15.23 -1.99
N PRO A 149 -3.21 14.99 -3.24
CA PRO A 149 -4.52 15.40 -3.73
C PRO A 149 -5.69 14.89 -2.87
N SER A 150 -5.55 13.70 -2.27
CA SER A 150 -6.58 13.11 -1.38
C SER A 150 -6.85 13.97 -0.14
N GLY A 151 -5.83 14.66 0.39
CA GLY A 151 -6.01 15.60 1.50
C GLY A 151 -6.87 16.80 1.10
N ILE A 152 -6.69 17.33 -0.10
CA ILE A 152 -7.50 18.42 -0.63
C ILE A 152 -8.95 17.96 -0.85
N GLN A 153 -9.14 16.78 -1.42
CA GLN A 153 -10.48 16.19 -1.59
C GLN A 153 -11.19 16.00 -0.25
N SER A 154 -10.46 15.56 0.79
CA SER A 154 -11.01 15.43 2.14
C SER A 154 -11.42 16.78 2.73
N LEU A 155 -10.61 17.84 2.54
CA LEU A 155 -10.99 19.20 2.97
C LEU A 155 -12.31 19.62 2.32
N ILE A 156 -12.45 19.49 1.01
CA ILE A 156 -13.65 19.89 0.27
C ILE A 156 -14.85 19.03 0.68
N LYS A 157 -14.65 17.74 0.91
CA LYS A 157 -15.72 16.83 1.38
C LYS A 157 -16.24 17.22 2.76
N ASN A 158 -15.34 17.53 3.71
CA ASN A 158 -15.73 17.94 5.06
C ASN A 158 -16.29 19.37 5.11
N PHE A 159 -15.72 20.26 4.29
CA PHE A 159 -16.07 21.69 4.27
C PHE A 159 -16.41 22.16 2.84
N PRO A 160 -17.60 21.81 2.29
CA PRO A 160 -17.96 22.14 0.91
C PRO A 160 -17.99 23.65 0.61
N LYS A 161 -18.14 24.46 1.65
CA LYS A 161 -18.17 25.94 1.57
C LYS A 161 -16.85 26.59 1.98
N PHE A 162 -15.77 25.80 2.07
CA PHE A 162 -14.45 26.31 2.45
C PHE A 162 -14.03 27.47 1.54
N LYS A 163 -13.59 28.56 2.15
CA LYS A 163 -12.97 29.70 1.47
C LYS A 163 -11.60 29.92 2.08
N GLN A 164 -10.59 30.01 1.25
CA GLN A 164 -9.20 30.15 1.70
C GLN A 164 -8.99 31.42 2.53
N ASN A 165 -9.62 32.53 2.16
CA ASN A 165 -9.44 33.85 2.78
C ASN A 165 -7.93 34.15 2.98
N ASN A 166 -7.51 34.41 4.24
CA ASN A 166 -6.12 34.69 4.61
C ASN A 166 -5.29 33.43 4.92
N THR A 167 -5.88 32.24 4.87
CA THR A 167 -5.16 30.98 5.13
C THR A 167 -4.18 30.71 3.99
N LYS A 168 -2.92 30.49 4.34
CA LYS A 168 -1.90 30.08 3.37
C LYS A 168 -2.00 28.58 3.11
N ILE A 169 -1.78 28.16 1.85
CA ILE A 169 -1.80 26.75 1.46
C ILE A 169 -0.42 26.38 0.97
N ALA A 170 0.15 25.30 1.53
CA ALA A 170 1.34 24.63 1.04
C ALA A 170 0.94 23.23 0.53
N ALA A 171 1.41 22.88 -0.67
CA ALA A 171 1.18 21.57 -1.28
C ALA A 171 2.50 21.00 -1.80
N PHE A 172 2.71 19.69 -1.61
CA PHE A 172 3.89 18.94 -2.01
C PHE A 172 3.55 17.92 -3.10
#